data_8234a8f1a42f99dda77ee5722a3cb3ed
#
_entry.id   8234a8f1a42f99dda77ee5722a3cb3ed
#
_cell.length_a   1.000
_cell.length_b   1.000
_cell.length_c   1.000
_cell.angle_alpha   90.00
_cell.angle_beta   90.00
_cell.angle_gamma   90.00
#
_symmetry.space_group_name_H-M   'P 1'
#
loop_
_entity.id
_entity.type
_entity.pdbx_description
1 polymer ?
#
loop_
_entity_poly.entity_id
_entity_poly.type
_entity_poly.pdbx_seq_one_letter_code
_entity_poly.pdbx_strand_id
1 'polypeptide(L)'
;MGKAAKKLCILVADDHELVRRGIRGLLRAPRGWKVVGEAANGREAIEKANKLKPDVAIVDLTMPDLDGLQATRKIREESPATKVVVLTMHESDQMVRRVLDAGALGYVLKSDLATHLVKAVRDVSTGKLFLTPKVSDIVLKGFLKTGNQPDAAEQLQARPTPREVEIIRLLATGKANKEIAAQLGITVRTAETHRAKIMNKLGLRSVAELIHYAIRNKIVSEPNILE
;
A
#
# COMPACT_ATOMS: atom_id res chain seq x y z
N MET A 1 -41.38 14.15 8.25
CA MET A 1 -41.10 12.77 7.85
C MET A 1 -39.60 12.55 7.90
N GLY A 2 -39.09 11.89 8.93
CA GLY A 2 -37.63 11.64 9.08
C GLY A 2 -37.18 10.63 8.05
N LYS A 3 -36.20 10.99 7.21
CA LYS A 3 -35.48 10.05 6.33
C LYS A 3 -34.95 8.91 7.21
N ALA A 4 -35.45 7.69 7.00
CA ALA A 4 -34.87 6.52 7.63
C ALA A 4 -33.37 6.50 7.36
N ALA A 5 -32.55 6.46 8.41
CA ALA A 5 -31.11 6.43 8.28
C ALA A 5 -30.73 5.21 7.43
N LYS A 6 -30.16 5.43 6.25
CA LYS A 6 -29.74 4.37 5.35
C LYS A 6 -28.77 3.45 6.12
N LYS A 7 -29.11 2.17 6.23
CA LYS A 7 -28.20 1.18 6.83
C LYS A 7 -26.94 1.11 5.98
N LEU A 8 -25.79 1.39 6.58
CA LEU A 8 -24.50 1.29 5.92
C LEU A 8 -23.86 -0.06 6.27
N CYS A 9 -23.62 -0.88 5.26
CA CYS A 9 -22.98 -2.19 5.38
C CYS A 9 -21.47 -2.04 5.17
N ILE A 10 -20.68 -2.52 6.13
CA ILE A 10 -19.22 -2.32 6.15
C ILE A 10 -18.53 -3.69 6.24
N LEU A 11 -17.54 -3.92 5.39
CA LEU A 11 -16.59 -5.02 5.50
C LEU A 11 -15.31 -4.50 6.13
N VAL A 12 -14.69 -5.28 7.04
CA VAL A 12 -13.41 -4.95 7.68
C VAL A 12 -12.40 -6.05 7.36
N ALA A 13 -11.26 -5.67 6.77
CA ALA A 13 -10.18 -6.58 6.40
C ALA A 13 -8.85 -6.09 7.02
N ASP A 14 -8.31 -6.86 7.94
CA ASP A 14 -7.02 -6.64 8.62
C ASP A 14 -6.56 -8.00 9.17
N ASP A 15 -5.28 -8.33 9.10
CA ASP A 15 -4.77 -9.63 9.61
C ASP A 15 -4.73 -9.68 11.14
N HIS A 16 -4.72 -8.52 11.82
CA HIS A 16 -4.70 -8.44 13.28
C HIS A 16 -6.11 -8.41 13.87
N GLU A 17 -6.49 -9.46 14.59
CA GLU A 17 -7.81 -9.56 15.23
C GLU A 17 -8.11 -8.39 16.18
N LEU A 18 -7.11 -7.93 16.94
CA LEU A 18 -7.28 -6.81 17.87
C LEU A 18 -7.65 -5.52 17.14
N VAL A 19 -7.06 -5.28 15.98
CA VAL A 19 -7.38 -4.11 15.13
C VAL A 19 -8.80 -4.22 14.61
N ARG A 20 -9.22 -5.38 14.09
CA ARG A 20 -10.60 -5.60 13.63
C ARG A 20 -11.62 -5.36 14.75
N ARG A 21 -11.34 -5.85 15.97
CA ARG A 21 -12.19 -5.59 17.16
C ARG A 21 -12.28 -4.12 17.49
N GLY A 22 -11.16 -3.39 17.44
CA GLY A 22 -11.10 -1.95 17.67
C GLY A 22 -11.93 -1.18 16.64
N ILE A 23 -11.73 -1.47 15.35
CA ILE A 23 -12.49 -0.87 14.25
C ILE A 23 -13.99 -1.13 14.43
N ARG A 24 -14.40 -2.36 14.73
CA ARG A 24 -15.79 -2.70 15.00
C ARG A 24 -16.37 -1.90 16.17
N GLY A 25 -15.58 -1.67 17.22
CA GLY A 25 -15.97 -0.83 18.35
C GLY A 25 -16.30 0.60 17.93
N LEU A 26 -15.40 1.22 17.14
CA LEU A 26 -15.59 2.58 16.61
C LEU A 26 -16.82 2.69 15.68
N LEU A 27 -17.07 1.66 14.88
CA LEU A 27 -18.18 1.64 13.91
C LEU A 27 -19.55 1.36 14.53
N ARG A 28 -19.61 0.97 15.80
CA ARG A 28 -20.90 0.81 16.53
C ARG A 28 -21.55 2.14 16.93
N ALA A 29 -20.77 3.19 17.09
CA ALA A 29 -21.27 4.48 17.57
C ALA A 29 -22.27 5.16 16.60
N PRO A 30 -22.05 5.16 15.26
CA PRO A 30 -23.02 5.74 14.34
C PRO A 30 -24.27 4.86 14.16
N ARG A 31 -25.46 5.46 14.37
CA ARG A 31 -26.73 4.75 14.15
C ARG A 31 -26.88 4.29 12.69
N GLY A 32 -27.31 3.05 12.50
CA GLY A 32 -27.59 2.47 11.19
C GLY A 32 -26.37 1.85 10.48
N TRP A 33 -25.18 1.86 11.10
CA TRP A 33 -23.99 1.21 10.56
C TRP A 33 -23.89 -0.25 11.04
N LYS A 34 -23.50 -1.14 10.14
CA LYS A 34 -23.34 -2.56 10.46
C LYS A 34 -22.08 -3.11 9.80
N VAL A 35 -21.19 -3.70 10.59
CA VAL A 35 -20.14 -4.56 10.06
C VAL A 35 -20.78 -5.88 9.65
N VAL A 36 -20.80 -6.16 8.35
CA VAL A 36 -21.46 -7.34 7.75
C VAL A 36 -20.50 -8.49 7.53
N GLY A 37 -19.19 -8.23 7.58
CA GLY A 37 -18.14 -9.25 7.45
C GLY A 37 -16.80 -8.76 7.96
N GLU A 38 -15.96 -9.70 8.33
CA GLU A 38 -14.54 -9.50 8.67
C GLU A 38 -13.69 -10.45 7.83
N ALA A 39 -12.49 -10.01 7.44
CA ALA A 39 -11.52 -10.78 6.68
C ALA A 39 -10.14 -10.67 7.33
N ALA A 40 -9.35 -11.73 7.30
CA ALA A 40 -8.01 -11.77 7.87
C ALA A 40 -6.91 -11.67 6.80
N ASN A 41 -7.26 -11.68 5.53
CA ASN A 41 -6.34 -11.55 4.39
C ASN A 41 -7.06 -10.97 3.16
N GLY A 42 -6.27 -10.66 2.12
CA GLY A 42 -6.82 -10.02 0.92
C GLY A 42 -7.76 -10.92 0.11
N ARG A 43 -7.55 -12.25 0.08
CA ARG A 43 -8.44 -13.20 -0.63
C ARG A 43 -9.82 -13.22 0.00
N GLU A 44 -9.88 -13.38 1.32
CA GLU A 44 -11.13 -13.33 2.06
C GLU A 44 -11.85 -11.98 1.90
N ALA A 45 -11.08 -10.87 1.84
CA ALA A 45 -11.66 -9.55 1.64
C ALA A 45 -12.38 -9.45 0.29
N ILE A 46 -11.76 -9.95 -0.79
CA ILE A 46 -12.36 -9.96 -2.13
C ILE A 46 -13.60 -10.87 -2.14
N GLU A 47 -13.49 -12.10 -1.67
CA GLU A 47 -14.58 -13.06 -1.63
C GLU A 47 -15.80 -12.51 -0.87
N LYS A 48 -15.56 -11.96 0.33
CA LYS A 48 -16.60 -11.38 1.17
C LYS A 48 -17.20 -10.10 0.57
N ALA A 49 -16.39 -9.26 -0.09
CA ALA A 49 -16.89 -8.10 -0.82
C ALA A 49 -17.84 -8.51 -1.94
N ASN A 50 -17.48 -9.54 -2.70
CA ASN A 50 -18.32 -10.07 -3.78
C ASN A 50 -19.61 -10.70 -3.28
N LYS A 51 -19.54 -11.43 -2.18
CA LYS A 51 -20.70 -12.11 -1.60
C LYS A 51 -21.65 -11.17 -0.87
N LEU A 52 -21.10 -10.26 -0.05
CA LEU A 52 -21.88 -9.42 0.87
C LEU A 52 -22.25 -8.06 0.27
N LYS A 53 -21.58 -7.64 -0.83
CA LYS A 53 -21.79 -6.36 -1.52
C LYS A 53 -21.87 -5.18 -0.52
N PRO A 54 -20.84 -4.98 0.34
CA PRO A 54 -20.86 -3.90 1.32
C PRO A 54 -20.82 -2.53 0.63
N ASP A 55 -21.38 -1.51 1.30
CA ASP A 55 -21.27 -0.11 0.82
C ASP A 55 -19.80 0.38 0.91
N VAL A 56 -19.09 -0.02 1.98
CA VAL A 56 -17.70 0.34 2.23
C VAL A 56 -16.90 -0.87 2.68
N ALA A 57 -15.73 -1.08 2.09
CA ALA A 57 -14.70 -2.01 2.57
C ALA A 57 -13.55 -1.22 3.20
N ILE A 58 -13.20 -1.55 4.42
CA ILE A 58 -12.02 -1.05 5.13
C ILE A 58 -10.95 -2.12 4.98
N VAL A 59 -9.82 -1.78 4.37
CA VAL A 59 -8.78 -2.76 3.96
C VAL A 59 -7.42 -2.33 4.47
N ASP A 60 -6.78 -3.16 5.28
CA ASP A 60 -5.37 -2.96 5.62
C ASP A 60 -4.47 -3.20 4.42
N LEU A 61 -3.45 -2.36 4.24
CA LEU A 61 -2.45 -2.55 3.19
C LEU A 61 -1.57 -3.77 3.42
N THR A 62 -1.22 -4.05 4.67
CA THR A 62 -0.24 -5.08 5.02
C THR A 62 -0.97 -6.32 5.51
N MET A 63 -1.37 -7.19 4.58
CA MET A 63 -1.97 -8.48 4.89
C MET A 63 -1.18 -9.61 4.24
N PRO A 64 -1.19 -10.84 4.83
CA PRO A 64 -0.57 -12.02 4.23
C PRO A 64 -1.29 -12.46 2.95
N ASP A 65 -0.63 -13.29 2.16
CA ASP A 65 -1.06 -13.92 0.91
C ASP A 65 -1.32 -12.92 -0.22
N LEU A 66 -2.29 -12.05 -0.08
CA LEU A 66 -2.64 -10.99 -1.01
C LEU A 66 -2.69 -9.66 -0.27
N ASP A 67 -1.82 -8.72 -0.67
CA ASP A 67 -1.75 -7.41 -0.03
C ASP A 67 -3.00 -6.56 -0.28
N GLY A 68 -3.22 -5.56 0.59
CA GLY A 68 -4.41 -4.73 0.53
C GLY A 68 -4.51 -3.85 -0.72
N LEU A 69 -3.39 -3.55 -1.39
CA LEU A 69 -3.40 -2.81 -2.64
C LEU A 69 -4.00 -3.65 -3.78
N GLN A 70 -3.58 -4.92 -3.86
CA GLN A 70 -4.12 -5.87 -4.83
C GLN A 70 -5.59 -6.19 -4.52
N ALA A 71 -5.92 -6.38 -3.22
CA ALA A 71 -7.30 -6.58 -2.78
C ALA A 71 -8.18 -5.39 -3.16
N THR A 72 -7.71 -4.16 -2.97
CA THR A 72 -8.43 -2.94 -3.36
C THR A 72 -8.75 -2.92 -4.85
N ARG A 73 -7.78 -3.18 -5.73
CA ARG A 73 -8.00 -3.24 -7.18
C ARG A 73 -9.06 -4.26 -7.54
N LYS A 74 -8.93 -5.50 -7.04
CA LYS A 74 -9.88 -6.57 -7.32
C LYS A 74 -11.28 -6.28 -6.79
N ILE A 75 -11.42 -5.71 -5.58
CA ILE A 75 -12.72 -5.30 -5.05
C ILE A 75 -13.34 -4.22 -5.95
N ARG A 76 -12.57 -3.26 -6.45
CA ARG A 76 -13.05 -2.22 -7.35
C ARG A 76 -13.45 -2.76 -8.72
N GLU A 77 -12.76 -3.76 -9.23
CA GLU A 77 -13.07 -4.44 -10.49
C GLU A 77 -14.33 -5.31 -10.37
N GLU A 78 -14.40 -6.17 -9.35
CA GLU A 78 -15.43 -7.20 -9.20
C GLU A 78 -16.68 -6.71 -8.44
N SER A 79 -16.55 -5.69 -7.62
CA SER A 79 -17.62 -5.08 -6.82
C SER A 79 -17.58 -3.55 -6.91
N PRO A 80 -17.81 -2.94 -8.07
CA PRO A 80 -17.60 -1.51 -8.33
C PRO A 80 -18.48 -0.58 -7.47
N ALA A 81 -19.58 -1.07 -6.92
CA ALA A 81 -20.43 -0.34 -5.97
C ALA A 81 -19.77 -0.20 -4.59
N THR A 82 -18.92 -1.15 -4.20
CA THR A 82 -18.19 -1.13 -2.93
C THR A 82 -17.07 -0.09 -2.99
N LYS A 83 -17.09 0.85 -2.07
CA LYS A 83 -16.05 1.88 -1.93
C LYS A 83 -15.01 1.43 -0.93
N VAL A 84 -13.74 1.76 -1.18
CA VAL A 84 -12.65 1.26 -0.36
C VAL A 84 -12.01 2.39 0.45
N VAL A 85 -11.86 2.13 1.75
CA VAL A 85 -11.00 2.89 2.67
C VAL A 85 -9.80 2.03 3.01
N VAL A 86 -8.62 2.51 2.71
CA VAL A 86 -7.36 1.80 3.01
C VAL A 86 -6.83 2.25 4.37
N LEU A 87 -6.39 1.28 5.17
CA LEU A 87 -5.66 1.50 6.42
C LEU A 87 -4.18 1.18 6.22
N THR A 88 -3.32 1.95 6.85
CA THR A 88 -1.87 1.74 6.72
C THR A 88 -1.07 2.37 7.86
N MET A 89 0.15 1.87 8.08
CA MET A 89 1.16 2.52 8.91
C MET A 89 2.08 3.45 8.10
N HIS A 90 1.96 3.47 6.76
CA HIS A 90 2.86 4.19 5.89
C HIS A 90 2.34 5.58 5.54
N GLU A 91 3.24 6.58 5.57
CA GLU A 91 2.94 7.99 5.27
C GLU A 91 3.61 8.47 3.96
N SER A 92 4.10 7.56 3.09
CA SER A 92 4.85 7.96 1.90
C SER A 92 3.94 8.42 0.76
N ASP A 93 4.34 9.49 0.07
CA ASP A 93 3.65 10.04 -1.12
C ASP A 93 3.42 8.97 -2.19
N GLN A 94 4.44 8.16 -2.48
CA GLN A 94 4.34 7.07 -3.45
C GLN A 94 3.27 6.05 -3.09
N MET A 95 3.12 5.70 -1.80
CA MET A 95 2.10 4.76 -1.36
C MET A 95 0.71 5.35 -1.47
N VAL A 96 0.54 6.64 -1.11
CA VAL A 96 -0.73 7.35 -1.27
C VAL A 96 -1.19 7.32 -2.73
N ARG A 97 -0.31 7.67 -3.67
CA ARG A 97 -0.61 7.63 -5.12
C ARG A 97 -1.02 6.23 -5.56
N ARG A 98 -0.25 5.20 -5.22
CA ARG A 98 -0.56 3.79 -5.58
C ARG A 98 -1.92 3.33 -5.06
N VAL A 99 -2.31 3.76 -3.86
CA VAL A 99 -3.60 3.43 -3.24
C VAL A 99 -4.75 4.15 -3.95
N LEU A 100 -4.56 5.42 -4.30
CA LEU A 100 -5.55 6.19 -5.07
C LEU A 100 -5.69 5.63 -6.50
N ASP A 101 -4.60 5.29 -7.16
CA ASP A 101 -4.59 4.65 -8.48
C ASP A 101 -5.25 3.26 -8.48
N ALA A 102 -5.20 2.56 -7.32
CA ALA A 102 -5.93 1.31 -7.13
C ALA A 102 -7.46 1.53 -6.97
N GLY A 103 -7.93 2.79 -6.93
CA GLY A 103 -9.33 3.16 -6.85
C GLY A 103 -9.88 3.28 -5.43
N ALA A 104 -9.02 3.35 -4.40
CA ALA A 104 -9.47 3.67 -3.04
C ALA A 104 -9.96 5.12 -2.97
N LEU A 105 -11.02 5.34 -2.20
CA LEU A 105 -11.56 6.68 -1.91
C LEU A 105 -11.22 7.18 -0.50
N GLY A 106 -10.62 6.33 0.34
CA GLY A 106 -10.20 6.71 1.68
C GLY A 106 -8.78 6.23 1.96
N TYR A 107 -7.99 7.10 2.61
CA TYR A 107 -6.66 6.77 3.12
C TYR A 107 -6.56 7.21 4.57
N VAL A 108 -6.43 6.26 5.50
CA VAL A 108 -6.39 6.51 6.93
C VAL A 108 -5.17 5.84 7.52
N LEU A 109 -4.41 6.60 8.30
CA LEU A 109 -3.30 6.05 9.07
C LEU A 109 -3.84 5.25 10.25
N LYS A 110 -3.24 4.10 10.55
CA LYS A 110 -3.63 3.28 11.73
C LYS A 110 -3.43 4.05 13.05
N SER A 111 -2.48 4.98 13.11
CA SER A 111 -2.32 5.90 14.26
C SER A 111 -3.52 6.82 14.48
N ASP A 112 -4.27 7.10 13.45
CA ASP A 112 -5.34 8.09 13.44
C ASP A 112 -6.75 7.48 13.41
N LEU A 113 -6.84 6.13 13.55
CA LEU A 113 -8.10 5.39 13.47
C LEU A 113 -9.19 5.93 14.39
N ALA A 114 -8.86 6.15 15.67
CA ALA A 114 -9.84 6.59 16.66
C ALA A 114 -10.47 7.95 16.30
N THR A 115 -9.69 8.82 15.67
CA THR A 115 -10.11 10.20 15.35
C THR A 115 -10.79 10.30 13.99
N HIS A 116 -10.32 9.54 13.00
CA HIS A 116 -10.67 9.81 11.61
C HIS A 116 -11.51 8.71 10.92
N LEU A 117 -11.54 7.47 11.45
CA LEU A 117 -12.18 6.35 10.77
C LEU A 117 -13.68 6.59 10.49
N VAL A 118 -14.43 7.02 11.49
CA VAL A 118 -15.88 7.26 11.36
C VAL A 118 -16.17 8.32 10.29
N LYS A 119 -15.37 9.40 10.28
CA LYS A 119 -15.48 10.44 9.26
C LYS A 119 -15.11 9.91 7.87
N ALA A 120 -14.01 9.17 7.77
CA ALA A 120 -13.57 8.54 6.51
C ALA A 120 -14.65 7.65 5.90
N VAL A 121 -15.21 6.75 6.69
CA VAL A 121 -16.29 5.85 6.22
C VAL A 121 -17.52 6.63 5.79
N ARG A 122 -17.91 7.68 6.52
CA ARG A 122 -19.04 8.55 6.16
C ARG A 122 -18.82 9.24 4.84
N ASP A 123 -17.68 9.91 4.66
CA ASP A 123 -17.36 10.68 3.45
C ASP A 123 -17.23 9.74 2.25
N VAL A 124 -16.50 8.64 2.39
CA VAL A 124 -16.33 7.62 1.35
C VAL A 124 -17.65 6.98 0.97
N SER A 125 -18.55 6.71 1.92
CA SER A 125 -19.88 6.14 1.62
C SER A 125 -20.70 7.00 0.67
N THR A 126 -20.48 8.32 0.67
CA THR A 126 -21.13 9.26 -0.24
C THR A 126 -20.35 9.51 -1.54
N GLY A 127 -19.21 8.82 -1.74
CA GLY A 127 -18.34 8.97 -2.91
C GLY A 127 -17.32 10.11 -2.80
N LYS A 128 -17.17 10.71 -1.63
CA LYS A 128 -16.17 11.75 -1.39
C LYS A 128 -14.81 11.11 -1.07
N LEU A 129 -13.75 11.71 -1.61
CA LEU A 129 -12.39 11.36 -1.22
C LEU A 129 -12.12 11.79 0.22
N PHE A 130 -11.52 10.90 1.01
CA PHE A 130 -11.05 11.18 2.36
C PHE A 130 -9.57 10.85 2.51
N LEU A 131 -8.81 11.86 2.91
CA LEU A 131 -7.40 11.72 3.30
C LEU A 131 -7.25 12.29 4.70
N THR A 132 -6.45 11.65 5.56
CA THR A 132 -6.11 12.29 6.85
C THR A 132 -5.32 13.57 6.61
N PRO A 133 -5.34 14.56 7.53
CA PRO A 133 -4.66 15.84 7.32
C PRO A 133 -3.19 15.70 6.92
N LYS A 134 -2.44 14.82 7.59
CA LYS A 134 -1.04 14.53 7.24
C LYS A 134 -0.87 14.05 5.80
N VAL A 135 -1.77 13.16 5.34
CA VAL A 135 -1.74 12.62 3.99
C VAL A 135 -2.15 13.67 2.96
N SER A 136 -3.12 14.52 3.31
CA SER A 136 -3.51 15.66 2.45
C SER A 136 -2.35 16.61 2.20
N ASP A 137 -1.55 16.92 3.23
CA ASP A 137 -0.36 17.77 3.10
C ASP A 137 0.70 17.13 2.18
N ILE A 138 0.87 15.81 2.25
CA ILE A 138 1.79 15.07 1.39
C ILE A 138 1.34 15.16 -0.06
N VAL A 139 0.04 14.92 -0.32
CA VAL A 139 -0.55 14.99 -1.66
C VAL A 139 -0.46 16.41 -2.22
N LEU A 140 -0.81 17.43 -1.43
CA LEU A 140 -0.71 18.84 -1.84
C LEU A 140 0.73 19.24 -2.17
N LYS A 141 1.70 18.87 -1.34
CA LYS A 141 3.12 19.11 -1.63
C LYS A 141 3.59 18.38 -2.89
N GLY A 142 3.08 17.18 -3.13
CA GLY A 142 3.31 16.45 -4.37
C GLY A 142 2.74 17.19 -5.60
N PHE A 143 1.48 17.66 -5.52
CA PHE A 143 0.84 18.42 -6.61
C PHE A 143 1.48 19.79 -6.84
N LEU A 144 1.88 20.51 -5.80
CA LEU A 144 2.56 21.81 -5.93
C LEU A 144 3.96 21.68 -6.56
N LYS A 145 4.61 20.52 -6.41
CA LYS A 145 5.85 20.21 -7.13
C LYS A 145 5.63 19.82 -8.59
N THR A 146 4.42 19.41 -8.97
CA THR A 146 4.04 18.95 -10.32
C THR A 146 3.26 19.99 -11.15
N GLY A 147 3.28 21.24 -10.75
CA GLY A 147 2.78 22.35 -11.59
C GLY A 147 3.67 22.55 -12.82
N ASN A 148 3.68 21.63 -13.72
CA ASN A 148 4.01 21.57 -15.14
C ASN A 148 4.65 20.24 -15.50
N GLN A 149 3.94 19.46 -16.33
CA GLN A 149 4.32 18.21 -17.02
C GLN A 149 4.45 16.94 -16.13
N PRO A 150 4.02 15.76 -16.64
CA PRO A 150 4.36 14.48 -16.04
C PRO A 150 5.87 14.27 -16.21
N ASP A 151 6.60 14.61 -15.16
CA ASP A 151 8.05 14.69 -15.20
C ASP A 151 8.68 13.33 -15.42
N ALA A 152 9.48 13.26 -16.49
CA ALA A 152 10.58 12.33 -16.65
C ALA A 152 11.47 12.22 -15.38
N ALA A 153 11.45 13.23 -14.50
CA ALA A 153 12.15 13.26 -13.21
C ALA A 153 11.57 12.31 -12.14
N GLU A 154 10.26 12.04 -12.11
CA GLU A 154 9.68 11.05 -11.18
C GLU A 154 9.96 9.61 -11.63
N GLN A 155 10.00 9.36 -12.94
CA GLN A 155 10.50 8.09 -13.48
C GLN A 155 12.00 7.93 -13.26
N LEU A 156 12.77 9.02 -13.19
CA LEU A 156 14.20 9.03 -12.86
C LEU A 156 14.46 8.80 -11.36
N GLN A 157 13.58 9.26 -10.45
CA GLN A 157 13.73 9.01 -9.00
C GLN A 157 13.31 7.58 -8.59
N ALA A 158 12.43 6.93 -9.35
CA ALA A 158 12.13 5.51 -9.19
C ALA A 158 13.22 4.61 -9.80
N ARG A 159 14.08 5.13 -10.70
CA ARG A 159 15.19 4.38 -11.25
C ARG A 159 16.36 4.38 -10.26
N PRO A 160 17.04 3.25 -10.10
CA PRO A 160 18.25 3.19 -9.31
C PRO A 160 19.32 4.12 -9.90
N THR A 161 20.00 4.87 -9.04
CA THR A 161 21.18 5.64 -9.43
C THR A 161 22.29 4.70 -9.93
N PRO A 162 23.30 5.18 -10.68
CA PRO A 162 24.42 4.34 -11.13
C PRO A 162 25.07 3.56 -9.97
N ARG A 163 25.21 4.19 -8.79
CA ARG A 163 25.76 3.55 -7.60
C ARG A 163 24.81 2.48 -7.02
N GLU A 164 23.52 2.73 -7.02
CA GLU A 164 22.52 1.74 -6.61
C GLU A 164 22.46 0.56 -7.60
N VAL A 165 22.58 0.80 -8.91
CA VAL A 165 22.67 -0.26 -9.94
C VAL A 165 23.87 -1.16 -9.70
N GLU A 166 25.02 -0.61 -9.33
CA GLU A 166 26.22 -1.38 -9.01
C GLU A 166 25.99 -2.30 -7.79
N ILE A 167 25.35 -1.79 -6.74
CA ILE A 167 25.00 -2.56 -5.55
C ILE A 167 23.94 -3.63 -5.88
N ILE A 168 22.92 -3.30 -6.68
CA ILE A 168 21.90 -4.27 -7.15
C ILE A 168 22.58 -5.41 -7.91
N ARG A 169 23.53 -5.12 -8.80
CA ARG A 169 24.27 -6.13 -9.56
C ARG A 169 25.02 -7.08 -8.64
N LEU A 170 25.72 -6.55 -7.63
CA LEU A 170 26.47 -7.34 -6.68
C LEU A 170 25.53 -8.22 -5.78
N LEU A 171 24.40 -7.66 -5.34
CA LEU A 171 23.40 -8.42 -4.60
C LEU A 171 22.76 -9.52 -5.44
N ALA A 172 22.46 -9.22 -6.72
CA ALA A 172 21.85 -10.18 -7.63
C ALA A 172 22.78 -11.33 -8.03
N THR A 173 24.11 -11.11 -7.96
CA THR A 173 25.14 -12.17 -8.14
C THR A 173 25.46 -12.92 -6.84
N GLY A 174 24.65 -12.75 -5.78
CA GLY A 174 24.76 -13.51 -4.53
C GLY A 174 25.83 -13.02 -3.56
N LYS A 175 26.45 -11.86 -3.79
CA LYS A 175 27.46 -11.32 -2.88
C LYS A 175 26.87 -10.89 -1.53
N ALA A 176 27.56 -11.26 -0.45
CA ALA A 176 27.22 -10.85 0.91
C ALA A 176 27.58 -9.36 1.15
N ASN A 177 26.94 -8.70 2.09
CA ASN A 177 27.18 -7.30 2.43
C ASN A 177 28.68 -7.01 2.74
N LYS A 178 29.41 -7.98 3.32
CA LYS A 178 30.84 -7.87 3.60
C LYS A 178 31.68 -7.81 2.31
N GLU A 179 31.33 -8.60 1.31
CA GLU A 179 32.02 -8.63 0.01
C GLU A 179 31.72 -7.37 -0.80
N ILE A 180 30.45 -6.90 -0.75
CA ILE A 180 30.01 -5.65 -1.36
C ILE A 180 30.77 -4.47 -0.74
N ALA A 181 30.89 -4.44 0.59
CA ALA A 181 31.60 -3.41 1.31
C ALA A 181 33.08 -3.36 0.90
N ALA A 182 33.75 -4.52 0.83
CA ALA A 182 35.16 -4.61 0.40
C ALA A 182 35.33 -4.16 -1.05
N GLN A 183 34.46 -4.58 -1.96
CA GLN A 183 34.55 -4.26 -3.38
C GLN A 183 34.30 -2.78 -3.69
N LEU A 184 33.43 -2.14 -2.89
CA LEU A 184 33.01 -0.75 -3.07
C LEU A 184 33.79 0.25 -2.22
N GLY A 185 34.74 -0.22 -1.38
CA GLY A 185 35.52 0.62 -0.48
C GLY A 185 34.69 1.32 0.62
N ILE A 186 33.64 0.67 1.09
CA ILE A 186 32.71 1.21 2.12
C ILE A 186 32.66 0.30 3.35
N THR A 187 32.05 0.76 4.45
CA THR A 187 31.84 -0.10 5.61
C THR A 187 30.67 -1.09 5.38
N VAL A 188 30.69 -2.22 6.07
CA VAL A 188 29.60 -3.21 6.03
C VAL A 188 28.26 -2.56 6.39
N ARG A 189 28.25 -1.72 7.43
CA ARG A 189 27.07 -0.96 7.88
C ARG A 189 26.55 -0.02 6.78
N THR A 190 27.43 0.58 6.00
CA THR A 190 27.07 1.42 4.85
C THR A 190 26.43 0.57 3.74
N ALA A 191 26.99 -0.62 3.46
CA ALA A 191 26.42 -1.54 2.47
C ALA A 191 25.02 -2.02 2.87
N GLU A 192 24.79 -2.36 4.14
CA GLU A 192 23.49 -2.71 4.70
C GLU A 192 22.47 -1.57 4.58
N THR A 193 22.92 -0.36 4.88
CA THR A 193 22.07 0.84 4.74
C THR A 193 21.66 1.09 3.29
N HIS A 194 22.60 0.94 2.35
CA HIS A 194 22.31 1.04 0.91
C HIS A 194 21.33 -0.03 0.46
N ARG A 195 21.55 -1.30 0.87
CA ARG A 195 20.62 -2.39 0.57
C ARG A 195 19.21 -2.08 1.05
N ALA A 196 19.04 -1.68 2.32
CA ALA A 196 17.75 -1.33 2.88
C ALA A 196 17.08 -0.18 2.11
N LYS A 197 17.83 0.88 1.77
CA LYS A 197 17.31 2.00 0.97
C LYS A 197 16.89 1.57 -0.43
N ILE A 198 17.68 0.72 -1.11
CA ILE A 198 17.35 0.19 -2.44
C ILE A 198 16.09 -0.66 -2.39
N MET A 199 16.00 -1.59 -1.43
CA MET A 199 14.83 -2.44 -1.25
C MET A 199 13.56 -1.61 -1.05
N ASN A 200 13.61 -0.60 -0.16
CA ASN A 200 12.49 0.32 0.08
C ASN A 200 12.17 1.17 -1.16
N LYS A 201 13.17 1.73 -1.83
CA LYS A 201 13.00 2.56 -3.03
C LYS A 201 12.31 1.80 -4.17
N LEU A 202 12.66 0.52 -4.34
CA LEU A 202 12.11 -0.34 -5.39
C LEU A 202 10.87 -1.11 -4.96
N GLY A 203 10.45 -0.99 -3.69
CA GLY A 203 9.30 -1.71 -3.14
C GLY A 203 9.50 -3.23 -3.05
N LEU A 204 10.78 -3.69 -2.91
CA LEU A 204 11.14 -5.09 -2.88
C LEU A 204 11.21 -5.61 -1.44
N ARG A 205 10.70 -6.82 -1.22
CA ARG A 205 10.62 -7.44 0.13
C ARG A 205 11.63 -8.55 0.35
N SER A 206 12.22 -9.08 -0.72
CA SER A 206 13.16 -10.19 -0.66
C SER A 206 14.29 -10.03 -1.67
N VAL A 207 15.42 -10.74 -1.40
CA VAL A 207 16.53 -10.80 -2.35
C VAL A 207 16.10 -11.47 -3.66
N ALA A 208 15.19 -12.44 -3.60
CA ALA A 208 14.64 -13.07 -4.79
C ALA A 208 13.91 -12.05 -5.68
N GLU A 209 13.09 -11.17 -5.10
CA GLU A 209 12.44 -10.07 -5.84
C GLU A 209 13.46 -9.09 -6.43
N LEU A 210 14.57 -8.82 -5.74
CA LEU A 210 15.66 -8.00 -6.25
C LEU A 210 16.36 -8.65 -7.44
N ILE A 211 16.59 -9.96 -7.40
CA ILE A 211 17.15 -10.72 -8.54
C ILE A 211 16.22 -10.64 -9.75
N HIS A 212 14.93 -10.91 -9.56
CA HIS A 212 13.93 -10.76 -10.62
C HIS A 212 13.86 -9.34 -11.19
N TYR A 213 13.95 -8.33 -10.33
CA TYR A 213 14.04 -6.93 -10.77
C TYR A 213 15.28 -6.68 -11.61
N ALA A 214 16.44 -7.18 -11.17
CA ALA A 214 17.73 -7.00 -11.87
C ALA A 214 17.74 -7.66 -13.26
N ILE A 215 17.17 -8.86 -13.39
CA ILE A 215 17.01 -9.57 -14.67
C ILE A 215 16.05 -8.81 -15.59
N ARG A 216 14.86 -8.46 -15.11
CA ARG A 216 13.83 -7.73 -15.89
C ARG A 216 14.33 -6.40 -16.43
N ASN A 217 15.16 -5.69 -15.66
CA ASN A 217 15.71 -4.39 -16.04
C ASN A 217 17.08 -4.51 -16.72
N LYS A 218 17.52 -5.73 -17.10
CA LYS A 218 18.79 -6.00 -17.78
C LYS A 218 20.04 -5.49 -17.02
N ILE A 219 19.95 -5.42 -15.69
CA ILE A 219 21.08 -5.06 -14.81
C ILE A 219 22.05 -6.24 -14.71
N VAL A 220 21.53 -7.45 -14.70
CA VAL A 220 22.27 -8.72 -14.83
C VAL A 220 21.66 -9.56 -15.94
N SER A 221 22.47 -10.36 -16.62
CA SER A 221 22.00 -11.36 -17.58
C SER A 221 21.44 -12.56 -16.81
N GLU A 222 20.47 -13.28 -17.42
CA GLU A 222 20.03 -14.56 -16.87
C GLU A 222 21.25 -15.49 -16.72
N PRO A 223 21.41 -16.19 -15.58
CA PRO A 223 22.40 -17.24 -15.50
C PRO A 223 22.06 -18.29 -16.56
N ASN A 224 23.01 -18.60 -17.44
CA ASN A 224 22.90 -19.71 -18.38
C ASN A 224 22.71 -20.99 -17.54
N ILE A 225 21.44 -21.43 -17.40
CA ILE A 225 21.12 -22.73 -16.82
C ILE A 225 21.19 -23.75 -17.97
N LEU A 226 22.40 -23.98 -18.45
CA LEU A 226 22.73 -25.09 -19.33
C LEU A 226 24.24 -25.37 -19.15
N GLU A 227 24.58 -26.11 -18.10
CA GLU A 227 25.60 -27.18 -18.09
C GLU A 227 25.44 -28.01 -16.82
#